data_3efda3641219e8c1dd63491fb4805c97
#
_entry.id   3efda3641219e8c1dd63491fb4805c97
#
_cell.length_a   1.000
_cell.length_b   1.000
_cell.length_c   1.000
_cell.angle_alpha   90.00
_cell.angle_beta   90.00
_cell.angle_gamma   90.00
#
_symmetry.space_group_name_H-M   'P 1'
#
loop_
_entity.id
_entity.type
_entity.pdbx_description
1 polymer ?
#
loop_
_entity_poly.entity_id
_entity_poly.type
_entity_poly.pdbx_seq_one_letter_code
_entity_poly.pdbx_strand_id
1 'polypeptide(L)'
;MLQDALDTALGQYTLSLAELPRQVDDRAELREKITSRKQEIQRLRGIVRSLYENLVQGVLTKDEYFDYKEKYESRIADLAVEMEQLEDGLRTMDAQTEQHRALEQDAAQIKTDRALTGALIERLIDRIEVSHDKQITVRYRFQSEFETYEEVLKQCRNM
;
A
#
# COMPACT_ATOMS: atom_id res chain seq x y z
N MET A 1 -22.71 -10.18 -27.26
CA MET A 1 -21.90 -8.97 -27.49
C MET A 1 -21.51 -8.26 -26.18
N LEU A 2 -22.43 -7.72 -25.36
CA LEU A 2 -22.05 -7.03 -24.10
C LEU A 2 -21.50 -8.02 -23.07
N GLN A 3 -22.04 -9.20 -23.00
CA GLN A 3 -21.63 -10.28 -22.12
C GLN A 3 -20.26 -10.85 -22.49
N ASP A 4 -19.98 -11.01 -23.79
CA ASP A 4 -18.69 -11.47 -24.29
C ASP A 4 -17.58 -10.45 -24.01
N ALA A 5 -17.89 -9.16 -24.15
CA ALA A 5 -16.95 -8.09 -23.79
C ALA A 5 -16.65 -8.05 -22.29
N LEU A 6 -17.66 -8.30 -21.45
CA LEU A 6 -17.52 -8.38 -20.00
C LEU A 6 -16.71 -9.61 -19.59
N ASP A 7 -16.98 -10.77 -20.18
CA ASP A 7 -16.24 -12.02 -19.92
C ASP A 7 -14.78 -11.89 -20.35
N THR A 8 -14.52 -11.20 -21.46
CA THR A 8 -13.14 -10.92 -21.92
C THR A 8 -12.42 -9.96 -20.96
N ALA A 9 -13.08 -8.86 -20.55
CA ALA A 9 -12.51 -7.91 -19.60
C ALA A 9 -12.25 -8.54 -18.22
N LEU A 10 -13.18 -9.36 -17.72
CA LEU A 10 -13.01 -10.12 -16.47
C LEU A 10 -11.93 -11.18 -16.58
N GLY A 11 -11.78 -11.82 -17.74
CA GLY A 11 -10.70 -12.75 -18.01
C GLY A 11 -9.33 -12.09 -17.98
N GLN A 12 -9.19 -10.94 -18.62
CA GLN A 12 -7.98 -10.13 -18.59
C GLN A 12 -7.68 -9.60 -17.18
N TYR A 13 -8.70 -9.16 -16.45
CA TYR A 13 -8.57 -8.71 -15.08
C TYR A 13 -8.08 -9.82 -14.14
N THR A 14 -8.66 -11.01 -14.20
CA THR A 14 -8.22 -12.17 -13.40
C THR A 14 -6.82 -12.64 -13.73
N LEU A 15 -6.37 -12.53 -14.99
CA LEU A 15 -4.99 -12.81 -15.38
C LEU A 15 -4.02 -11.75 -14.83
N SER A 16 -4.38 -10.47 -14.88
CA SER A 16 -3.57 -9.39 -14.32
C SER A 16 -3.43 -9.51 -12.80
N LEU A 17 -4.48 -9.93 -12.10
CA LEU A 17 -4.43 -10.19 -10.65
C LEU A 17 -3.53 -11.39 -10.30
N ALA A 18 -3.47 -12.41 -11.16
CA ALA A 18 -2.59 -13.56 -10.96
C ALA A 18 -1.10 -13.21 -11.22
N GLU A 19 -0.84 -12.18 -12.02
CA GLU A 19 0.51 -11.69 -12.31
C GLU A 19 0.99 -10.60 -11.32
N LEU A 20 0.12 -10.12 -10.40
CA LEU A 20 0.54 -9.19 -9.36
C LEU A 20 1.59 -9.85 -8.48
N PRO A 21 2.85 -9.38 -8.53
CA PRO A 21 3.91 -10.00 -7.75
C PRO A 21 3.63 -9.81 -6.27
N ARG A 22 3.43 -10.92 -5.57
CA ARG A 22 3.76 -11.22 -4.16
C ARG A 22 3.75 -10.03 -3.17
N GLN A 23 2.67 -9.25 -3.14
CA GLN A 23 2.46 -8.22 -2.10
C GLN A 23 2.52 -8.78 -0.66
N VAL A 24 2.46 -10.09 -0.51
CA VAL A 24 2.56 -10.76 0.79
C VAL A 24 3.98 -10.62 1.38
N ASP A 25 5.01 -10.73 0.54
CA ASP A 25 6.41 -10.62 0.97
C ASP A 25 6.76 -9.18 1.34
N ASP A 26 6.29 -8.20 0.55
CA ASP A 26 6.54 -6.77 0.79
C ASP A 26 5.92 -6.28 2.11
N ARG A 27 4.75 -6.77 2.45
CA ARG A 27 4.09 -6.46 3.72
C ARG A 27 4.81 -7.04 4.93
N ALA A 28 5.29 -8.27 4.81
CA ALA A 28 6.06 -8.91 5.87
C ALA A 28 7.36 -8.13 6.11
N GLU A 29 8.03 -7.71 5.04
CA GLU A 29 9.22 -6.88 5.10
C GLU A 29 8.96 -5.52 5.76
N LEU A 30 7.89 -4.82 5.38
CA LEU A 30 7.52 -3.54 6.01
C LEU A 30 7.23 -3.70 7.51
N ARG A 31 6.51 -4.74 7.92
CA ARG A 31 6.23 -5.03 9.34
C ARG A 31 7.50 -5.33 10.12
N GLU A 32 8.42 -6.05 9.52
CA GLU A 32 9.73 -6.33 10.12
C GLU A 32 10.54 -5.04 10.30
N LYS A 33 10.58 -4.17 9.29
CA LYS A 33 11.23 -2.86 9.37
C LYS A 33 10.62 -2.00 10.48
N ILE A 34 9.29 -1.90 10.56
CA ILE A 34 8.59 -1.16 11.62
C ILE A 34 8.97 -1.71 13.00
N THR A 35 8.97 -3.02 13.15
CA THR A 35 9.33 -3.70 14.42
C THR A 35 10.76 -3.39 14.81
N SER A 36 11.69 -3.46 13.86
CA SER A 36 13.11 -3.14 14.06
C SER A 36 13.31 -1.69 14.50
N ARG A 37 12.65 -0.72 13.84
CA ARG A 37 12.72 0.70 14.23
C ARG A 37 12.17 0.93 15.63
N LYS A 38 11.07 0.27 15.95
CA LYS A 38 10.45 0.35 17.30
C LYS A 38 11.39 -0.17 18.40
N GLN A 39 12.06 -1.28 18.15
CA GLN A 39 13.06 -1.84 19.08
C GLN A 39 14.26 -0.90 19.22
N GLU A 40 14.76 -0.32 18.14
CA GLU A 40 15.87 0.62 18.17
C GLU A 40 15.52 1.87 18.99
N ILE A 41 14.33 2.45 18.80
CA ILE A 41 13.83 3.58 19.59
C ILE A 41 13.80 3.21 21.08
N GLN A 42 13.30 2.03 21.43
CA GLN A 42 13.25 1.60 22.83
C GLN A 42 14.65 1.45 23.42
N ARG A 43 15.59 0.90 22.66
CA ARG A 43 16.99 0.79 23.06
C ARG A 43 17.61 2.16 23.32
N LEU A 44 17.43 3.12 22.39
CA LEU A 44 17.97 4.48 22.53
C LEU A 44 17.36 5.21 23.73
N ARG A 45 16.06 5.04 23.99
CA ARG A 45 15.40 5.59 25.19
C ARG A 45 15.99 5.00 26.48
N GLY A 46 16.36 3.73 26.46
CA GLY A 46 17.08 3.09 27.56
C GLY A 46 18.44 3.74 27.80
N ILE A 47 19.20 4.02 26.74
CA ILE A 47 20.49 4.70 26.81
C ILE A 47 20.33 6.11 27.39
N VAL A 48 19.36 6.90 26.91
CA VAL A 48 19.10 8.25 27.43
C VAL A 48 18.81 8.21 28.94
N ARG A 49 18.07 7.20 29.42
CA ARG A 49 17.84 7.03 30.85
C ARG A 49 19.13 6.73 31.60
N SER A 50 19.97 5.84 31.10
CA SER A 50 21.27 5.53 31.71
C SER A 50 22.23 6.70 31.73
N LEU A 51 22.17 7.62 30.75
CA LEU A 51 22.96 8.84 30.75
C LEU A 51 22.65 9.71 31.98
N TYR A 52 21.38 9.81 32.38
CA TYR A 52 20.99 10.54 33.57
C TYR A 52 21.55 9.90 34.87
N GLU A 53 21.50 8.58 34.95
CA GLU A 53 22.06 7.85 36.07
C GLU A 53 23.58 8.07 36.16
N ASN A 54 24.29 8.02 35.04
CA ASN A 54 25.73 8.29 34.97
C ASN A 54 26.10 9.73 35.36
N LEU A 55 25.25 10.70 35.00
CA LEU A 55 25.43 12.08 35.42
C LEU A 55 25.29 12.21 36.96
N VAL A 56 24.26 11.59 37.54
CA VAL A 56 24.02 11.62 38.99
C VAL A 56 25.16 10.95 39.76
N GLN A 57 25.74 9.90 39.20
CA GLN A 57 26.88 9.18 39.78
C GLN A 57 28.22 9.88 39.56
N GLY A 58 28.25 10.98 38.83
CA GLY A 58 29.46 11.74 38.52
C GLY A 58 30.39 11.06 37.50
N VAL A 59 29.88 10.08 36.76
CA VAL A 59 30.58 9.39 35.65
C VAL A 59 30.66 10.29 34.42
N LEU A 60 29.62 11.09 34.21
CA LEU A 60 29.53 12.07 33.11
C LEU A 60 29.52 13.50 33.68
N THR A 61 30.15 14.42 32.95
CA THR A 61 30.00 15.84 33.16
C THR A 61 28.62 16.31 32.60
N LYS A 62 28.18 17.51 32.98
CA LYS A 62 26.94 18.08 32.47
C LYS A 62 26.99 18.28 30.95
N ASP A 63 28.11 18.77 30.44
CA ASP A 63 28.28 19.06 29.00
C ASP A 63 28.21 17.75 28.20
N GLU A 64 28.94 16.73 28.60
CA GLU A 64 28.87 15.40 27.97
C GLU A 64 27.47 14.79 28.00
N TYR A 65 26.75 14.96 29.13
CA TYR A 65 25.37 14.50 29.25
C TYR A 65 24.46 15.17 28.23
N PHE A 66 24.53 16.50 28.08
CA PHE A 66 23.70 17.23 27.12
C PHE A 66 24.05 16.88 25.68
N ASP A 67 25.31 16.77 25.33
CA ASP A 67 25.77 16.39 23.99
C ASP A 67 25.26 14.99 23.59
N TYR A 68 25.43 14.00 24.48
CA TYR A 68 24.94 12.67 24.20
C TYR A 68 23.42 12.60 24.16
N LYS A 69 22.75 13.30 25.07
CA LYS A 69 21.29 13.36 25.12
C LYS A 69 20.72 13.92 23.80
N GLU A 70 21.20 15.06 23.36
CA GLU A 70 20.78 15.70 22.12
C GLU A 70 20.98 14.76 20.92
N LYS A 71 22.14 14.12 20.83
CA LYS A 71 22.46 13.16 19.78
C LYS A 71 21.46 11.98 19.72
N TYR A 72 21.16 11.39 20.88
CA TYR A 72 20.24 10.24 20.93
C TYR A 72 18.79 10.66 20.75
N GLU A 73 18.37 11.81 21.27
CA GLU A 73 17.02 12.35 21.06
C GLU A 73 16.79 12.71 19.59
N SER A 74 17.76 13.32 18.92
CA SER A 74 17.71 13.57 17.48
C SER A 74 17.55 12.26 16.69
N ARG A 75 18.35 11.24 17.02
CA ARG A 75 18.23 9.93 16.35
C ARG A 75 16.88 9.26 16.59
N ILE A 76 16.31 9.38 17.80
CA ILE A 76 14.96 8.88 18.11
C ILE A 76 13.91 9.60 17.25
N ALA A 77 14.05 10.91 17.07
CA ALA A 77 13.12 11.69 16.23
C ALA A 77 13.19 11.24 14.77
N ASP A 78 14.40 11.06 14.21
CA ASP A 78 14.59 10.58 12.85
C ASP A 78 13.94 9.20 12.65
N LEU A 79 14.18 8.26 13.57
CA LEU A 79 13.60 6.93 13.52
C LEU A 79 12.07 6.95 13.67
N ALA A 80 11.51 7.89 14.42
CA ALA A 80 10.07 8.05 14.55
C ALA A 80 9.43 8.49 13.23
N VAL A 81 10.08 9.42 12.49
CA VAL A 81 9.64 9.83 11.17
C VAL A 81 9.75 8.69 10.16
N GLU A 82 10.87 7.95 10.15
CA GLU A 82 11.02 6.76 9.30
C GLU A 82 9.90 5.74 9.58
N MET A 83 9.58 5.51 10.86
CA MET A 83 8.53 4.57 11.25
C MET A 83 7.15 5.02 10.77
N GLU A 84 6.81 6.30 10.88
CA GLU A 84 5.55 6.86 10.40
C GLU A 84 5.39 6.65 8.89
N GLN A 85 6.45 6.90 8.10
CA GLN A 85 6.46 6.67 6.66
C GLN A 85 6.23 5.19 6.30
N LEU A 86 6.86 4.27 7.04
CA LEU A 86 6.66 2.83 6.84
C LEU A 86 5.24 2.38 7.21
N GLU A 87 4.66 2.93 8.29
CA GLU A 87 3.28 2.66 8.69
C GLU A 87 2.27 3.20 7.69
N ASP A 88 2.52 4.37 7.10
CA ASP A 88 1.70 4.93 6.02
C ASP A 88 1.77 4.06 4.76
N GLY A 89 2.96 3.61 4.39
CA GLY A 89 3.14 2.66 3.29
C GLY A 89 2.35 1.36 3.51
N LEU A 90 2.43 0.80 4.71
CA LEU A 90 1.68 -0.42 5.06
C LEU A 90 0.16 -0.20 5.00
N ARG A 91 -0.35 0.93 5.51
CA ARG A 91 -1.77 1.29 5.43
C ARG A 91 -2.26 1.40 3.99
N THR A 92 -1.46 2.01 3.12
CA THR A 92 -1.77 2.13 1.69
C THR A 92 -1.85 0.76 1.02
N MET A 93 -0.89 -0.13 1.29
CA MET A 93 -0.90 -1.50 0.77
C MET A 93 -2.08 -2.31 1.30
N ASP A 94 -2.45 -2.13 2.58
CA ASP A 94 -3.61 -2.82 3.16
C ASP A 94 -4.91 -2.35 2.52
N ALA A 95 -5.09 -1.05 2.29
CA ALA A 95 -6.26 -0.50 1.62
C ALA A 95 -6.39 -1.00 0.17
N GLN A 96 -5.28 -1.01 -0.58
CA GLN A 96 -5.25 -1.53 -1.95
C GLN A 96 -5.64 -3.01 -2.01
N THR A 97 -5.13 -3.82 -1.09
CA THR A 97 -5.47 -5.26 -1.07
C THR A 97 -6.93 -5.51 -0.74
N GLU A 98 -7.51 -4.74 0.19
CA GLU A 98 -8.93 -4.90 0.52
C GLU A 98 -9.81 -4.51 -0.67
N GLN A 99 -9.44 -3.45 -1.38
CA GLN A 99 -10.10 -3.03 -2.61
C GLN A 99 -10.02 -4.12 -3.70
N HIS A 100 -8.84 -4.71 -3.92
CA HIS A 100 -8.67 -5.82 -4.86
C HIS A 100 -9.50 -7.04 -4.47
N ARG A 101 -9.53 -7.40 -3.19
CA ARG A 101 -10.30 -8.52 -2.69
C ARG A 101 -11.81 -8.33 -2.89
N ALA A 102 -12.32 -7.12 -2.69
CA ALA A 102 -13.70 -6.80 -2.96
C ALA A 102 -14.03 -6.96 -4.46
N LEU A 103 -13.14 -6.50 -5.34
CA LEU A 103 -13.31 -6.67 -6.79
C LEU A 103 -13.23 -8.13 -7.24
N GLU A 104 -12.35 -8.95 -6.65
CA GLU A 104 -12.28 -10.39 -6.91
C GLU A 104 -13.58 -11.10 -6.53
N GLN A 105 -14.14 -10.76 -5.37
CA GLN A 105 -15.41 -11.33 -4.91
C GLN A 105 -16.55 -10.93 -5.84
N ASP A 106 -16.63 -9.67 -6.26
CA ASP A 106 -17.61 -9.19 -7.21
C ASP A 106 -17.48 -9.91 -8.56
N ALA A 107 -16.25 -10.09 -9.07
CA ALA A 107 -15.97 -10.80 -10.31
C ALA A 107 -16.34 -12.29 -10.24
N ALA A 108 -16.10 -12.94 -9.10
CA ALA A 108 -16.46 -14.34 -8.89
C ALA A 108 -17.99 -14.52 -8.85
N GLN A 109 -18.71 -13.58 -8.25
CA GLN A 109 -20.16 -13.58 -8.21
C GLN A 109 -20.79 -13.45 -9.60
N ILE A 110 -20.21 -12.58 -10.47
CA ILE A 110 -20.63 -12.41 -11.86
C ILE A 110 -20.52 -13.72 -12.64
N LYS A 111 -19.41 -14.46 -12.48
CA LYS A 111 -19.21 -15.75 -13.15
C LYS A 111 -20.22 -16.80 -12.72
N THR A 112 -20.69 -16.74 -11.47
CA THR A 112 -21.63 -17.74 -10.90
C THR A 112 -23.06 -17.46 -11.30
N ASP A 113 -23.51 -16.23 -11.24
CA ASP A 113 -24.94 -15.90 -11.40
C ASP A 113 -25.38 -15.67 -12.85
N ARG A 114 -24.46 -15.52 -13.80
CA ARG A 114 -24.70 -15.21 -15.23
C ARG A 114 -25.74 -14.10 -15.47
N ALA A 115 -26.17 -13.42 -14.45
CA ALA A 115 -27.17 -12.37 -14.50
C ALA A 115 -26.53 -11.01 -14.25
N LEU A 116 -26.52 -10.15 -15.27
CA LEU A 116 -26.17 -8.74 -15.13
C LEU A 116 -27.27 -8.03 -14.34
N THR A 117 -27.07 -7.85 -13.04
CA THR A 117 -27.98 -7.02 -12.23
C THR A 117 -27.62 -5.54 -12.38
N GLY A 118 -28.63 -4.63 -12.28
CA GLY A 118 -28.41 -3.19 -12.35
C GLY A 118 -27.34 -2.69 -11.36
N ALA A 119 -27.36 -3.21 -10.14
CA ALA A 119 -26.38 -2.87 -9.11
C ALA A 119 -24.94 -3.25 -9.50
N LEU A 120 -24.77 -4.33 -10.23
CA LEU A 120 -23.48 -4.79 -10.73
C LEU A 120 -22.96 -3.90 -11.86
N ILE A 121 -23.85 -3.49 -12.76
CA ILE A 121 -23.54 -2.55 -13.86
C ILE A 121 -23.07 -1.22 -13.29
N GLU A 122 -23.76 -0.67 -12.28
CA GLU A 122 -23.37 0.59 -11.63
C GLU A 122 -22.00 0.53 -10.94
N ARG A 123 -21.61 -0.64 -10.41
CA ARG A 123 -20.30 -0.82 -9.76
C ARG A 123 -19.16 -0.98 -10.73
N LEU A 124 -19.38 -1.62 -11.87
CA LEU A 124 -18.32 -1.97 -12.84
C LEU A 124 -18.17 -0.94 -13.96
N ILE A 125 -19.25 -0.31 -14.36
CA ILE A 125 -19.29 0.60 -15.51
C ILE A 125 -19.23 2.04 -15.01
N ASP A 126 -18.25 2.79 -15.51
CA ASP A 126 -18.18 4.24 -15.29
C ASP A 126 -19.16 4.96 -16.21
N ARG A 127 -19.08 4.66 -17.50
CA ARG A 127 -19.98 5.24 -18.50
C ARG A 127 -20.04 4.40 -19.77
N ILE A 128 -21.15 4.55 -20.49
CA ILE A 128 -21.38 3.96 -21.82
C ILE A 128 -21.46 5.12 -22.80
N GLU A 129 -20.54 5.14 -23.76
CA GLU A 129 -20.52 6.14 -24.83
C GLU A 129 -21.10 5.52 -26.11
N VAL A 130 -22.08 6.19 -26.69
CA VAL A 130 -22.65 5.78 -27.98
C VAL A 130 -22.25 6.81 -29.04
N SER A 131 -21.44 6.37 -29.99
CA SER A 131 -21.02 7.21 -31.12
C SER A 131 -22.16 7.43 -32.12
N HIS A 132 -22.04 8.48 -32.95
CA HIS A 132 -22.99 8.78 -34.04
C HIS A 132 -23.12 7.60 -35.01
N ASP A 133 -22.08 6.79 -35.15
CA ASP A 133 -22.01 5.60 -36.01
C ASP A 133 -22.61 4.35 -35.35
N LYS A 134 -23.35 4.52 -34.23
CA LYS A 134 -23.93 3.45 -33.41
C LYS A 134 -22.90 2.47 -32.80
N GLN A 135 -21.64 2.87 -32.68
CA GLN A 135 -20.67 2.12 -31.92
C GLN A 135 -20.85 2.39 -30.44
N ILE A 136 -20.85 1.32 -29.64
CA ILE A 136 -20.99 1.38 -28.19
C ILE A 136 -19.62 1.14 -27.59
N THR A 137 -19.12 2.13 -26.84
CA THR A 137 -17.88 2.01 -26.06
C THR A 137 -18.23 1.99 -24.58
N VAL A 138 -17.83 0.94 -23.89
CA VAL A 138 -18.05 0.80 -22.44
C VAL A 138 -16.76 1.17 -21.72
N ARG A 139 -16.81 2.17 -20.84
CA ARG A 139 -15.70 2.50 -19.94
C ARG A 139 -15.96 1.88 -18.58
N TYR A 140 -15.00 1.10 -18.12
CA TYR A 140 -15.06 0.44 -16.82
C TYR A 140 -14.36 1.29 -15.76
N ARG A 141 -14.89 1.30 -14.52
CA ARG A 141 -14.29 2.06 -13.39
C ARG A 141 -12.87 1.65 -13.06
N PHE A 142 -12.53 0.39 -13.26
CA PHE A 142 -11.19 -0.16 -13.00
C PHE A 142 -10.17 0.11 -14.13
N GLN A 143 -10.61 0.63 -15.27
CA GLN A 143 -9.74 0.86 -16.44
C GLN A 143 -8.68 1.95 -16.16
N SER A 144 -9.06 2.99 -15.41
CA SER A 144 -8.13 4.06 -15.00
C SER A 144 -7.05 3.56 -14.03
N GLU A 145 -7.36 2.58 -13.20
CA GLU A 145 -6.40 1.97 -12.27
C GLU A 145 -5.37 1.11 -13.02
N PHE A 146 -5.77 0.44 -14.10
CA PHE A 146 -4.86 -0.32 -14.95
C PHE A 146 -3.91 0.56 -15.77
N GLU A 147 -4.40 1.65 -16.34
CA GLU A 147 -3.55 2.61 -17.07
C GLU A 147 -2.46 3.18 -16.15
N THR A 148 -2.82 3.54 -14.92
CA THR A 148 -1.87 4.03 -13.91
C THR A 148 -0.85 2.96 -13.52
N TYR A 149 -1.29 1.69 -13.40
CA TYR A 149 -0.42 0.58 -13.04
C TYR A 149 0.55 0.20 -14.16
N GLU A 150 0.08 0.18 -15.42
CA GLU A 150 0.96 -0.02 -16.57
C GLU A 150 2.02 1.08 -16.72
N GLU A 151 1.68 2.34 -16.43
CA GLU A 151 2.62 3.45 -16.43
C GLU A 151 3.70 3.29 -15.34
N VAL A 152 3.30 2.89 -14.13
CA VAL A 152 4.23 2.63 -13.03
C VAL A 152 5.16 1.47 -13.36
N LEU A 153 4.63 0.37 -13.93
CA LEU A 153 5.46 -0.77 -14.36
C LEU A 153 6.43 -0.42 -15.49
N LYS A 154 6.01 0.43 -16.43
CA LYS A 154 6.90 0.93 -17.49
C LYS A 154 8.03 1.79 -16.92
N GLN A 155 7.75 2.63 -15.94
CA GLN A 155 8.77 3.44 -15.26
C GLN A 155 9.76 2.57 -14.47
N CYS A 156 9.29 1.55 -13.74
CA CYS A 156 10.17 0.64 -12.99
C CYS A 156 11.04 -0.25 -13.89
N ARG A 157 10.62 -0.54 -15.12
CA ARG A 157 11.38 -1.36 -16.07
C ARG A 157 12.48 -0.57 -16.78
N ASN A 158 12.40 0.77 -16.78
CA ASN A 158 13.37 1.67 -17.42
C ASN A 158 14.40 2.27 -16.43
N MET A 159 14.37 1.85 -15.16
CA MET A 159 15.38 2.10 -14.14
C MET A 159 16.31 0.90 -13.99
#